data_5997b90605e8b1e715744619f4fd795a
#
_entry.id   5997b90605e8b1e715744619f4fd795a
#
_cell.length_a   1.000
_cell.length_b   1.000
_cell.length_c   1.000
_cell.angle_alpha   90.00
_cell.angle_beta   90.00
_cell.angle_gamma   90.00
#
_symmetry.space_group_name_H-M   'P 1'
#
loop_
_entity.id
_entity.type
_entity.pdbx_description
1 polymer ?
#
loop_
_entity_poly.entity_id
_entity_poly.type
_entity_poly.pdbx_seq_one_letter_code
_entity_poly.pdbx_strand_id
1 'polypeptide(L)'
;MNNIRQIALYGKGGIGKSTISSNLTAALACMNIKPAQIGCDPKADSVNTLMGGKFIDTISDITREYGNSEEAVKKAIYKGFNDILCLEAGGPIPGQGCAGRGVLVALDLIRQYKIFEQYNIDLTVYDVLGDIVCGGFAQPIRHGFAEEVYIVTSGEYMALYAANNIALSIKQFAEQGLKVRVGGIIGNLRNVANEKEIIENFAKMLKLPLIQMVPRSDYVQKSELQGKTVIEAFSESEQAEVYFELAHKIINNKNKFIPEFLSKQELLKLLTIESKVLAN
;
A
#
# COMPACT_ATOMS: atom_id res chain seq x y z
N MET A 1 5.59 2.97 -25.66
CA MET A 1 5.71 2.17 -24.40
C MET A 1 4.54 2.56 -23.55
N ASN A 2 3.62 1.66 -23.24
CA ASN A 2 2.55 1.94 -22.28
C ASN A 2 3.21 2.20 -20.93
N ASN A 3 2.97 3.39 -20.39
CA ASN A 3 3.51 3.77 -19.08
C ASN A 3 2.68 3.03 -18.03
N ILE A 4 3.21 1.93 -17.50
CA ILE A 4 2.54 1.12 -16.47
C ILE A 4 2.30 2.01 -15.26
N ARG A 5 1.05 2.15 -14.83
CA ARG A 5 0.72 2.93 -13.65
C ARG A 5 1.22 2.21 -12.40
N GLN A 6 1.91 2.92 -11.53
CA GLN A 6 2.52 2.35 -10.33
C GLN A 6 2.06 3.14 -9.13
N ILE A 7 1.36 2.49 -8.21
CA ILE A 7 0.85 3.08 -6.98
C ILE A 7 1.46 2.38 -5.77
N ALA A 8 1.70 3.12 -4.69
CA ALA A 8 2.16 2.56 -3.43
C ALA A 8 1.22 2.92 -2.28
N LEU A 9 0.93 1.96 -1.41
CA LEU A 9 0.21 2.16 -0.18
C LEU A 9 1.19 2.30 0.97
N TYR A 10 1.15 3.43 1.67
CA TYR A 10 1.93 3.72 2.86
C TYR A 10 1.01 3.96 4.06
N GLY A 11 1.49 3.72 5.27
CA GLY A 11 0.74 3.93 6.50
C GLY A 11 1.35 3.15 7.66
N LYS A 12 0.97 3.41 8.90
CA LYS A 12 1.49 2.76 10.10
C LYS A 12 1.49 1.22 10.00
N GLY A 13 2.48 0.57 10.60
CA GLY A 13 2.49 -0.89 10.76
C GLY A 13 1.20 -1.38 11.43
N GLY A 14 0.56 -2.43 10.88
CA GLY A 14 -0.69 -2.98 11.40
C GLY A 14 -1.96 -2.17 11.10
N ILE A 15 -1.88 -1.09 10.29
CA ILE A 15 -3.06 -0.30 9.91
C ILE A 15 -4.00 -1.00 8.92
N GLY A 16 -3.57 -2.13 8.33
CA GLY A 16 -4.34 -2.90 7.36
C GLY A 16 -4.00 -2.61 5.90
N LYS A 17 -2.79 -2.10 5.62
CA LYS A 17 -2.32 -1.85 4.25
C LYS A 17 -2.42 -3.09 3.37
N SER A 18 -1.87 -4.22 3.81
CA SER A 18 -1.83 -5.46 3.04
C SER A 18 -3.24 -5.99 2.75
N THR A 19 -4.16 -5.90 3.72
CA THR A 19 -5.58 -6.22 3.51
C THR A 19 -6.21 -5.32 2.45
N ILE A 20 -5.96 -4.00 2.51
CA ILE A 20 -6.48 -3.04 1.52
C ILE A 20 -5.81 -3.29 0.17
N SER A 21 -4.49 -3.48 0.11
CA SER A 21 -3.76 -3.75 -1.14
C SER A 21 -4.30 -4.98 -1.85
N SER A 22 -4.45 -6.10 -1.13
CA SER A 22 -4.91 -7.36 -1.73
C SER A 22 -6.37 -7.27 -2.21
N ASN A 23 -7.25 -6.66 -1.43
CA ASN A 23 -8.64 -6.47 -1.87
C ASN A 23 -8.76 -5.46 -3.03
N LEU A 24 -7.98 -4.37 -3.01
CA LEU A 24 -7.89 -3.42 -4.13
C LEU A 24 -7.40 -4.12 -5.40
N THR A 25 -6.32 -4.90 -5.29
CA THR A 25 -5.74 -5.62 -6.43
C THR A 25 -6.71 -6.67 -6.98
N ALA A 26 -7.42 -7.39 -6.09
CA ALA A 26 -8.46 -8.33 -6.49
C ALA A 26 -9.63 -7.63 -7.20
N ALA A 27 -10.09 -6.49 -6.69
CA ALA A 27 -11.14 -5.70 -7.33
C ALA A 27 -10.72 -5.21 -8.71
N LEU A 28 -9.48 -4.71 -8.86
CA LEU A 28 -8.92 -4.29 -10.15
C LEU A 28 -8.92 -5.43 -11.17
N ALA A 29 -8.53 -6.64 -10.76
CA ALA A 29 -8.54 -7.81 -11.63
C ALA A 29 -9.96 -8.19 -12.09
N CYS A 30 -10.96 -8.08 -11.20
CA CYS A 30 -12.38 -8.26 -11.56
C CYS A 30 -12.91 -7.18 -12.53
N MET A 31 -12.26 -6.03 -12.60
CA MET A 31 -12.58 -4.93 -13.52
C MET A 31 -11.82 -5.01 -14.86
N ASN A 32 -11.29 -6.17 -15.21
CA ASN A 32 -10.48 -6.42 -16.43
C ASN A 32 -9.20 -5.56 -16.53
N ILE A 33 -8.68 -5.08 -15.43
CA ILE A 33 -7.32 -4.54 -15.33
C ILE A 33 -6.37 -5.72 -15.08
N LYS A 34 -5.18 -5.72 -15.64
CA LYS A 34 -4.14 -6.71 -15.34
C LYS A 34 -3.21 -6.16 -14.25
N PRO A 35 -3.48 -6.41 -12.97
CA PRO A 35 -2.68 -5.85 -11.92
C PRO A 35 -1.53 -6.77 -11.54
N ALA A 36 -0.48 -6.15 -10.97
CA ALA A 36 0.54 -6.83 -10.17
C ALA A 36 0.50 -6.29 -8.73
N GLN A 37 0.72 -7.16 -7.75
CA GLN A 37 0.99 -6.75 -6.36
C GLN A 37 2.38 -7.17 -5.94
N ILE A 38 3.11 -6.25 -5.32
CA ILE A 38 4.43 -6.50 -4.78
C ILE A 38 4.45 -6.17 -3.29
N GLY A 39 4.72 -7.17 -2.48
CA GLY A 39 5.02 -6.98 -1.08
C GLY A 39 6.44 -6.44 -0.90
N CYS A 40 6.55 -5.31 -0.21
CA CYS A 40 7.82 -4.64 0.11
C CYS A 40 8.12 -4.72 1.62
N ASP A 41 7.63 -5.75 2.30
CA ASP A 41 7.94 -6.07 3.70
C ASP A 41 8.80 -7.34 3.76
N PRO A 42 9.88 -7.37 4.56
CA PRO A 42 10.65 -8.61 4.80
C PRO A 42 9.84 -9.79 5.31
N LYS A 43 8.65 -9.58 5.85
CA LYS A 43 7.75 -10.65 6.31
C LYS A 43 7.17 -11.48 5.15
N ALA A 44 7.16 -10.92 3.93
CA ALA A 44 6.67 -11.58 2.71
C ALA A 44 5.24 -12.18 2.88
N ASP A 45 4.32 -11.38 3.42
CA ASP A 45 2.94 -11.78 3.70
C ASP A 45 1.88 -10.96 2.94
N SER A 46 2.32 -10.03 2.09
CA SER A 46 1.44 -9.09 1.39
C SER A 46 0.48 -9.77 0.43
N VAL A 47 0.93 -10.77 -0.32
CA VAL A 47 0.13 -11.45 -1.35
C VAL A 47 -0.54 -12.74 -0.87
N ASN A 48 -0.44 -13.07 0.41
CA ASN A 48 -0.91 -14.32 0.99
C ASN A 48 -2.38 -14.62 0.66
N THR A 49 -3.28 -13.66 0.85
CA THR A 49 -4.71 -13.82 0.56
C THR A 49 -5.03 -13.87 -0.94
N LEU A 50 -4.17 -13.34 -1.80
CA LEU A 50 -4.26 -13.49 -3.25
C LEU A 50 -3.78 -14.87 -3.72
N MET A 51 -2.96 -15.53 -2.91
CA MET A 51 -2.35 -16.85 -3.18
C MET A 51 -3.08 -18.01 -2.50
N GLY A 52 -4.31 -17.82 -2.06
CA GLY A 52 -5.09 -18.85 -1.39
C GLY A 52 -4.56 -19.22 -0.01
N GLY A 53 -3.99 -18.25 0.72
CA GLY A 53 -3.39 -18.44 2.05
C GLY A 53 -1.97 -19.01 2.02
N LYS A 54 -1.34 -19.13 0.84
CA LYS A 54 0.02 -19.65 0.69
C LYS A 54 1.05 -18.53 0.77
N PHE A 55 2.16 -18.79 1.41
CA PHE A 55 3.36 -17.97 1.31
C PHE A 55 4.15 -18.36 0.06
N ILE A 56 4.72 -17.38 -0.62
CA ILE A 56 5.54 -17.58 -1.82
C ILE A 56 7.00 -17.25 -1.54
N ASP A 57 7.89 -17.84 -2.36
CA ASP A 57 9.29 -17.49 -2.28
C ASP A 57 9.52 -16.04 -2.70
N THR A 58 10.41 -15.36 -2.00
CA THR A 58 10.72 -13.95 -2.30
C THR A 58 11.77 -13.84 -3.40
N ILE A 59 11.78 -12.71 -4.11
CA ILE A 59 12.85 -12.42 -5.08
C ILE A 59 14.23 -12.48 -4.40
N SER A 60 14.32 -11.96 -3.16
CA SER A 60 15.58 -11.99 -2.39
C SER A 60 16.04 -13.42 -2.06
N ASP A 61 15.13 -14.34 -1.74
CA ASP A 61 15.47 -15.74 -1.45
C ASP A 61 15.93 -16.45 -2.72
N ILE A 62 15.14 -16.37 -3.77
CA ILE A 62 15.45 -17.00 -5.07
C ILE A 62 16.78 -16.47 -5.64
N THR A 63 17.03 -15.17 -5.56
CA THR A 63 18.28 -14.62 -6.11
C THR A 63 19.51 -14.97 -5.28
N ARG A 64 19.35 -15.21 -3.97
CA ARG A 64 20.44 -15.75 -3.15
C ARG A 64 20.80 -17.19 -3.53
N GLU A 65 19.83 -17.99 -3.89
CA GLU A 65 20.03 -19.41 -4.23
C GLU A 65 20.48 -19.60 -5.69
N TYR A 66 19.86 -18.88 -6.63
CA TYR A 66 20.03 -19.10 -8.09
C TYR A 66 20.72 -17.95 -8.82
N GLY A 67 21.17 -16.89 -8.10
CA GLY A 67 21.76 -15.71 -8.72
C GLY A 67 20.73 -14.73 -9.29
N ASN A 68 21.23 -13.65 -9.90
CA ASN A 68 20.39 -12.52 -10.34
C ASN A 68 19.96 -12.63 -11.82
N SER A 69 19.89 -13.84 -12.40
CA SER A 69 19.46 -14.00 -13.78
C SER A 69 17.95 -13.77 -13.96
N GLU A 70 17.52 -13.52 -15.19
CA GLU A 70 16.12 -13.35 -15.51
C GLU A 70 15.30 -14.61 -15.17
N GLU A 71 15.87 -15.79 -15.45
CA GLU A 71 15.28 -17.09 -15.15
C GLU A 71 15.08 -17.29 -13.64
N ALA A 72 16.05 -16.82 -12.83
CA ALA A 72 15.93 -16.86 -11.38
C ALA A 72 14.78 -15.95 -10.92
N VAL A 73 14.74 -14.69 -11.36
CA VAL A 73 13.67 -13.75 -11.00
C VAL A 73 12.30 -14.30 -11.38
N LYS A 74 12.16 -14.94 -12.55
CA LYS A 74 10.90 -15.54 -13.00
C LYS A 74 10.40 -16.67 -12.09
N LYS A 75 11.27 -17.35 -11.34
CA LYS A 75 10.85 -18.37 -10.35
C LYS A 75 10.13 -17.76 -9.15
N ALA A 76 10.36 -16.47 -8.84
CA ALA A 76 9.69 -15.74 -7.77
C ALA A 76 8.43 -15.02 -8.23
N ILE A 77 7.93 -15.30 -9.44
CA ILE A 77 6.73 -14.70 -9.99
C ILE A 77 5.61 -15.73 -9.96
N TYR A 78 4.53 -15.40 -9.27
CA TYR A 78 3.40 -16.28 -9.10
C TYR A 78 2.13 -15.64 -9.67
N LYS A 79 1.16 -16.48 -10.03
CA LYS A 79 -0.19 -16.06 -10.41
C LYS A 79 -1.15 -16.42 -9.31
N GLY A 80 -1.77 -15.41 -8.74
CA GLY A 80 -2.81 -15.55 -7.73
C GLY A 80 -4.23 -15.50 -8.29
N PHE A 81 -5.16 -15.11 -7.44
CA PHE A 81 -6.57 -14.95 -7.79
C PHE A 81 -6.72 -14.15 -9.09
N ASN A 82 -7.54 -14.68 -10.02
CA ASN A 82 -7.86 -14.04 -11.30
C ASN A 82 -6.61 -13.60 -12.11
N ASP A 83 -5.57 -14.45 -12.14
CA ASP A 83 -4.29 -14.22 -12.84
C ASP A 83 -3.48 -12.97 -12.38
N ILE A 84 -3.77 -12.45 -11.20
CA ILE A 84 -2.97 -11.38 -10.59
C ILE A 84 -1.51 -11.79 -10.49
N LEU A 85 -0.60 -10.95 -10.95
CA LEU A 85 0.84 -11.18 -10.78
C LEU A 85 1.25 -10.85 -9.35
N CYS A 86 1.65 -11.86 -8.61
CA CYS A 86 2.00 -11.80 -7.19
C CYS A 86 3.51 -11.95 -7.00
N LEU A 87 4.12 -10.98 -6.30
CA LEU A 87 5.55 -10.96 -6.00
C LEU A 87 5.79 -10.51 -4.55
N GLU A 88 6.81 -11.07 -3.94
CA GLU A 88 7.35 -10.60 -2.66
C GLU A 88 8.82 -10.21 -2.84
N ALA A 89 9.17 -8.98 -2.51
CA ALA A 89 10.55 -8.52 -2.64
C ALA A 89 11.47 -9.25 -1.67
N GLY A 90 10.96 -9.54 -0.47
CA GLY A 90 11.74 -10.11 0.61
C GLY A 90 12.71 -9.11 1.25
N GLY A 91 13.69 -9.63 1.96
CA GLY A 91 14.65 -8.83 2.69
C GLY A 91 15.96 -9.58 2.94
N PRO A 92 16.91 -8.97 3.67
CA PRO A 92 18.13 -9.63 4.08
C PRO A 92 17.79 -10.75 5.09
N ILE A 93 18.74 -11.65 5.27
CA ILE A 93 18.66 -12.64 6.36
C ILE A 93 18.46 -11.88 7.69
N PRO A 94 17.53 -12.34 8.55
CA PRO A 94 17.32 -11.71 9.85
C PRO A 94 18.62 -11.43 10.61
N GLY A 95 18.81 -10.20 11.07
CA GLY A 95 20.04 -9.75 11.73
C GLY A 95 21.18 -9.35 10.79
N GLN A 96 21.04 -9.47 9.48
CA GLN A 96 22.07 -9.14 8.50
C GLN A 96 21.64 -8.06 7.52
N GLY A 97 21.86 -6.80 7.83
CA GLY A 97 21.69 -5.69 6.89
C GLY A 97 20.36 -4.93 6.98
N CYS A 98 20.18 -3.97 6.07
CA CYS A 98 18.98 -3.12 6.01
C CYS A 98 17.93 -3.71 5.08
N ALA A 99 16.71 -3.93 5.58
CA ALA A 99 15.59 -4.47 4.84
C ALA A 99 15.27 -3.69 3.55
N GLY A 100 15.33 -2.37 3.59
CA GLY A 100 15.08 -1.54 2.42
C GLY A 100 16.07 -1.71 1.28
N ARG A 101 17.31 -2.16 1.57
CA ARG A 101 18.27 -2.47 0.51
C ARG A 101 17.90 -3.74 -0.24
N GLY A 102 17.38 -4.76 0.46
CA GLY A 102 16.89 -5.99 -0.19
C GLY A 102 15.71 -5.71 -1.11
N VAL A 103 14.74 -4.93 -0.63
CA VAL A 103 13.60 -4.49 -1.44
C VAL A 103 14.06 -3.75 -2.70
N LEU A 104 15.05 -2.84 -2.58
CA LEU A 104 15.56 -2.10 -3.73
C LEU A 104 16.17 -3.03 -4.79
N VAL A 105 17.01 -3.99 -4.38
CA VAL A 105 17.61 -4.96 -5.31
C VAL A 105 16.54 -5.75 -6.05
N ALA A 106 15.49 -6.21 -5.34
CA ALA A 106 14.39 -6.93 -5.96
C ALA A 106 13.65 -6.07 -7.01
N LEU A 107 13.36 -4.81 -6.68
CA LEU A 107 12.69 -3.88 -7.59
C LEU A 107 13.57 -3.53 -8.81
N ASP A 108 14.89 -3.35 -8.63
CA ASP A 108 15.82 -3.10 -9.73
C ASP A 108 15.89 -4.30 -10.69
N LEU A 109 15.86 -5.54 -10.19
CA LEU A 109 15.80 -6.74 -11.03
C LEU A 109 14.49 -6.83 -11.83
N ILE A 110 13.34 -6.54 -11.21
CA ILE A 110 12.05 -6.46 -11.90
C ILE A 110 12.11 -5.46 -13.06
N ARG A 111 12.69 -4.27 -12.82
CA ARG A 111 12.85 -3.21 -13.83
C ARG A 111 13.85 -3.63 -14.91
N GLN A 112 15.00 -4.16 -14.51
CA GLN A 112 16.08 -4.59 -15.43
C GLN A 112 15.55 -5.58 -16.45
N TYR A 113 14.77 -6.57 -16.01
CA TYR A 113 14.23 -7.61 -16.87
C TYR A 113 12.86 -7.25 -17.45
N LYS A 114 12.35 -6.03 -17.23
CA LYS A 114 11.06 -5.56 -17.76
C LYS A 114 9.91 -6.54 -17.49
N ILE A 115 9.88 -7.05 -16.26
CA ILE A 115 8.92 -8.11 -15.89
C ILE A 115 7.47 -7.67 -16.14
N PHE A 116 7.10 -6.46 -15.77
CA PHE A 116 5.73 -5.98 -15.94
C PHE A 116 5.32 -5.86 -17.41
N GLU A 117 6.25 -5.46 -18.28
CA GLU A 117 6.02 -5.38 -19.72
C GLU A 117 5.87 -6.79 -20.31
N GLN A 118 6.68 -7.77 -19.88
CA GLN A 118 6.59 -9.15 -20.34
C GLN A 118 5.24 -9.79 -20.01
N TYR A 119 4.66 -9.45 -18.85
CA TYR A 119 3.37 -9.95 -18.41
C TYR A 119 2.18 -9.05 -18.81
N ASN A 120 2.42 -7.97 -19.55
CA ASN A 120 1.41 -7.00 -19.98
C ASN A 120 0.61 -6.44 -18.79
N ILE A 121 1.30 -6.01 -17.74
CA ILE A 121 0.69 -5.42 -16.55
C ILE A 121 0.25 -3.99 -16.83
N ASP A 122 -0.98 -3.65 -16.45
CA ASP A 122 -1.55 -2.31 -16.60
C ASP A 122 -1.27 -1.42 -15.38
N LEU A 123 -1.32 -2.00 -14.18
CA LEU A 123 -1.16 -1.32 -12.91
C LEU A 123 -0.41 -2.17 -11.89
N THR A 124 0.54 -1.58 -11.19
CA THR A 124 1.25 -2.23 -10.08
C THR A 124 0.89 -1.58 -8.75
N VAL A 125 0.57 -2.42 -7.77
CA VAL A 125 0.32 -2.03 -6.37
C VAL A 125 1.51 -2.45 -5.52
N TYR A 126 2.22 -1.48 -4.95
CA TYR A 126 3.26 -1.71 -3.97
C TYR A 126 2.67 -1.64 -2.56
N ASP A 127 2.68 -2.76 -1.84
CA ASP A 127 2.37 -2.79 -0.41
C ASP A 127 3.65 -2.55 0.38
N VAL A 128 3.81 -1.32 0.86
CA VAL A 128 5.08 -0.89 1.46
C VAL A 128 5.01 -0.92 2.97
N LEU A 129 6.08 -1.38 3.62
CA LEU A 129 6.20 -1.36 5.07
C LEU A 129 6.03 0.06 5.63
N GLY A 130 5.30 0.16 6.75
CA GLY A 130 4.64 1.37 7.20
C GLY A 130 5.47 2.57 7.63
N ASP A 131 6.73 2.42 8.00
CA ASP A 131 7.48 3.52 8.61
C ASP A 131 8.56 4.07 7.67
N ILE A 132 8.26 5.19 6.99
CA ILE A 132 9.27 5.94 6.19
C ILE A 132 10.44 6.48 7.06
N VAL A 133 10.39 6.30 8.36
CA VAL A 133 11.43 6.74 9.31
C VAL A 133 12.80 6.11 9.01
N CYS A 134 12.82 4.94 8.37
CA CYS A 134 14.06 4.32 7.93
C CYS A 134 14.29 4.65 6.44
N GLY A 135 15.42 5.27 6.11
CA GLY A 135 15.78 5.61 4.72
C GLY A 135 15.71 4.45 3.71
N GLY A 136 15.65 3.20 4.22
CA GLY A 136 15.45 1.99 3.42
C GLY A 136 14.05 1.87 2.81
N PHE A 137 12.99 2.30 3.49
CA PHE A 137 11.61 2.20 2.99
C PHE A 137 11.21 3.38 2.09
N ALA A 138 12.00 4.45 2.06
CA ALA A 138 11.89 5.50 1.06
C ALA A 138 12.49 5.10 -0.30
N GLN A 139 13.20 3.98 -0.39
CA GLN A 139 13.90 3.57 -1.62
C GLN A 139 12.96 3.38 -2.82
N PRO A 140 11.78 2.73 -2.72
CA PRO A 140 10.87 2.64 -3.85
C PRO A 140 10.50 4.03 -4.42
N ILE A 141 10.32 5.03 -3.55
CA ILE A 141 10.02 6.41 -3.94
C ILE A 141 11.26 7.07 -4.57
N ARG A 142 12.41 6.99 -3.90
CA ARG A 142 13.66 7.64 -4.35
C ARG A 142 14.13 7.13 -5.70
N HIS A 143 13.92 5.88 -6.00
CA HIS A 143 14.30 5.24 -7.27
C HIS A 143 13.21 5.27 -8.34
N GLY A 144 12.09 5.98 -8.08
CA GLY A 144 11.03 6.19 -9.07
C GLY A 144 10.20 4.95 -9.38
N PHE A 145 10.12 3.99 -8.43
CA PHE A 145 9.20 2.84 -8.55
C PHE A 145 7.77 3.21 -8.15
N ALA A 146 7.61 4.16 -7.24
CA ALA A 146 6.30 4.60 -6.78
C ALA A 146 6.22 6.13 -6.85
N GLU A 147 5.76 6.66 -7.97
CA GLU A 147 5.53 8.10 -8.14
C GLU A 147 4.17 8.55 -7.59
N GLU A 148 3.25 7.62 -7.37
CA GLU A 148 1.91 7.88 -6.86
C GLU A 148 1.68 7.12 -5.54
N VAL A 149 1.43 7.85 -4.46
CA VAL A 149 1.30 7.31 -3.10
C VAL A 149 -0.11 7.53 -2.59
N TYR A 150 -0.70 6.49 -1.99
CA TYR A 150 -1.92 6.59 -1.17
C TYR A 150 -1.54 6.36 0.29
N ILE A 151 -2.00 7.24 1.18
CA ILE A 151 -1.70 7.15 2.61
C ILE A 151 -2.89 6.50 3.32
N VAL A 152 -2.64 5.33 3.91
CA VAL A 152 -3.65 4.60 4.71
C VAL A 152 -3.51 5.03 6.17
N THR A 153 -4.60 5.47 6.77
CA THR A 153 -4.66 5.90 8.18
C THR A 153 -5.97 5.48 8.84
N SER A 154 -6.05 5.65 10.16
CA SER A 154 -7.29 5.59 10.97
C SER A 154 -7.41 6.85 11.82
N GLY A 155 -8.47 6.97 12.60
CA GLY A 155 -8.62 8.06 13.56
C GLY A 155 -7.74 7.96 14.82
N GLU A 156 -6.96 6.88 14.96
CA GLU A 156 -6.04 6.70 16.08
C GLU A 156 -4.84 7.68 15.99
N TYR A 157 -4.47 8.29 17.12
CA TYR A 157 -3.37 9.26 17.17
C TYR A 157 -2.08 8.76 16.49
N MET A 158 -1.64 7.55 16.79
CA MET A 158 -0.40 7.03 16.22
C MET A 158 -0.50 6.69 14.73
N ALA A 159 -1.70 6.44 14.22
CA ALA A 159 -1.92 6.27 12.78
C ALA A 159 -1.84 7.60 12.05
N LEU A 160 -2.48 8.63 12.59
CA LEU A 160 -2.41 10.00 12.07
C LEU A 160 -0.99 10.56 12.16
N TYR A 161 -0.26 10.30 13.26
CA TYR A 161 1.14 10.70 13.41
C TYR A 161 2.04 10.07 12.33
N ALA A 162 1.88 8.76 12.09
CA ALA A 162 2.63 8.08 11.03
C ALA A 162 2.25 8.62 9.63
N ALA A 163 0.98 8.82 9.37
CA ALA A 163 0.49 9.41 8.11
C ALA A 163 1.03 10.82 7.88
N ASN A 164 1.10 11.65 8.93
CA ASN A 164 1.69 12.98 8.88
C ASN A 164 3.20 12.95 8.57
N ASN A 165 3.94 12.00 9.15
CA ASN A 165 5.36 11.83 8.85
C ASN A 165 5.60 11.37 7.41
N ILE A 166 4.69 10.53 6.86
CA ILE A 166 4.71 10.14 5.45
C ILE A 166 4.49 11.37 4.57
N ALA A 167 3.50 12.20 4.87
CA ALA A 167 3.22 13.43 4.16
C ALA A 167 4.44 14.38 4.17
N LEU A 168 5.04 14.60 5.34
CA LEU A 168 6.26 15.39 5.48
C LEU A 168 7.39 14.87 4.60
N SER A 169 7.62 13.55 4.61
CA SER A 169 8.68 12.93 3.80
C SER A 169 8.44 13.11 2.30
N ILE A 170 7.19 12.93 1.84
CA ILE A 170 6.84 13.14 0.42
C ILE A 170 7.01 14.59 0.02
N LYS A 171 6.63 15.56 0.88
CA LYS A 171 6.85 16.98 0.65
C LYS A 171 8.35 17.28 0.47
N GLN A 172 9.20 16.79 1.38
CA GLN A 172 10.65 16.95 1.31
C GLN A 172 11.24 16.33 0.03
N PHE A 173 10.78 15.16 -0.40
CA PHE A 173 11.22 14.53 -1.65
C PHE A 173 10.79 15.35 -2.87
N ALA A 174 9.58 15.89 -2.87
CA ALA A 174 9.10 16.76 -3.94
C ALA A 174 9.92 18.06 -4.04
N GLU A 175 10.29 18.66 -2.89
CA GLU A 175 11.17 19.83 -2.81
C GLU A 175 12.60 19.53 -3.31
N GLN A 176 13.06 18.28 -3.18
CA GLN A 176 14.33 17.79 -3.74
C GLN A 176 14.24 17.45 -5.24
N GLY A 177 13.09 17.69 -5.88
CA GLY A 177 12.89 17.45 -7.30
C GLY A 177 12.43 16.05 -7.68
N LEU A 178 12.12 15.16 -6.71
CA LEU A 178 11.55 13.86 -7.02
C LEU A 178 10.10 14.00 -7.49
N LYS A 179 9.68 13.08 -8.38
CA LYS A 179 8.34 13.11 -9.00
C LYS A 179 7.22 12.58 -8.10
N VAL A 180 7.54 12.03 -6.93
CA VAL A 180 6.54 11.44 -6.03
C VAL A 180 5.48 12.44 -5.61
N ARG A 181 4.22 12.01 -5.61
CA ARG A 181 3.05 12.78 -5.21
C ARG A 181 2.07 11.90 -4.46
N VAL A 182 1.18 12.51 -3.70
CA VAL A 182 0.09 11.80 -3.00
C VAL A 182 -1.16 11.86 -3.86
N GLY A 183 -1.74 10.69 -4.14
CA GLY A 183 -3.06 10.56 -4.78
C GLY A 183 -4.20 10.87 -3.82
N GLY A 184 -4.02 10.61 -2.53
CA GLY A 184 -5.01 10.89 -1.48
C GLY A 184 -4.86 10.01 -0.25
N ILE A 185 -5.81 10.17 0.67
CA ILE A 185 -5.90 9.43 1.93
C ILE A 185 -6.96 8.33 1.81
N ILE A 186 -6.66 7.15 2.34
CA ILE A 186 -7.61 6.06 2.55
C ILE A 186 -7.79 5.88 4.06
N GLY A 187 -8.99 6.07 4.56
CA GLY A 187 -9.34 5.87 5.96
C GLY A 187 -9.71 4.42 6.22
N ASN A 188 -8.92 3.67 6.98
CA ASN A 188 -9.25 2.31 7.43
C ASN A 188 -9.80 2.37 8.86
N LEU A 189 -11.12 2.32 9.00
CA LEU A 189 -11.81 2.58 10.26
C LEU A 189 -11.53 1.50 11.33
N ARG A 190 -11.32 1.93 12.56
CA ARG A 190 -11.02 1.10 13.74
C ARG A 190 -12.06 1.21 14.84
N ASN A 191 -13.22 1.84 14.54
CA ASN A 191 -14.28 2.13 15.49
C ASN A 191 -13.83 3.10 16.62
N VAL A 192 -12.97 4.05 16.29
CA VAL A 192 -12.63 5.17 17.17
C VAL A 192 -13.81 6.18 17.19
N ALA A 193 -14.06 6.81 18.33
CA ALA A 193 -15.08 7.84 18.41
C ALA A 193 -14.79 8.99 17.42
N ASN A 194 -15.81 9.48 16.72
CA ASN A 194 -15.73 10.55 15.71
C ASN A 194 -14.68 10.29 14.60
N GLU A 195 -14.34 9.05 14.36
CA GLU A 195 -13.22 8.65 13.49
C GLU A 195 -13.34 9.24 12.08
N LYS A 196 -14.53 9.26 11.51
CA LYS A 196 -14.75 9.80 10.16
C LYS A 196 -14.42 11.28 10.09
N GLU A 197 -14.90 12.06 11.04
CA GLU A 197 -14.66 13.51 11.11
C GLU A 197 -13.18 13.81 11.35
N ILE A 198 -12.52 13.05 12.23
CA ILE A 198 -11.07 13.15 12.48
C ILE A 198 -10.30 12.97 11.18
N ILE A 199 -10.58 11.91 10.43
CA ILE A 199 -9.86 11.59 9.17
C ILE A 199 -10.17 12.65 8.10
N GLU A 200 -11.41 13.12 7.99
CA GLU A 200 -11.79 14.19 7.06
C GLU A 200 -11.06 15.50 7.35
N ASN A 201 -11.03 15.90 8.61
CA ASN A 201 -10.32 17.11 9.05
C ASN A 201 -8.82 16.99 8.84
N PHE A 202 -8.25 15.82 9.16
CA PHE A 202 -6.83 15.52 8.89
C PHE A 202 -6.52 15.64 7.40
N ALA A 203 -7.31 15.04 6.53
CA ALA A 203 -7.13 15.11 5.08
C ALA A 203 -7.18 16.58 4.57
N LYS A 204 -8.17 17.36 5.04
CA LYS A 204 -8.28 18.79 4.71
C LYS A 204 -7.04 19.59 5.14
N MET A 205 -6.55 19.35 6.37
CA MET A 205 -5.36 20.05 6.88
C MET A 205 -4.08 19.71 6.10
N LEU A 206 -3.96 18.47 5.60
CA LEU A 206 -2.86 18.08 4.70
C LEU A 206 -3.07 18.53 3.25
N LYS A 207 -4.19 19.17 2.93
CA LYS A 207 -4.61 19.55 1.56
C LYS A 207 -4.65 18.34 0.60
N LEU A 208 -5.10 17.20 1.11
CA LEU A 208 -5.24 15.96 0.35
C LEU A 208 -6.70 15.54 0.24
N PRO A 209 -7.10 14.93 -0.89
CA PRO A 209 -8.43 14.33 -0.99
C PRO A 209 -8.52 13.07 -0.11
N LEU A 210 -9.67 12.91 0.52
CA LEU A 210 -10.06 11.62 1.09
C LEU A 210 -10.68 10.77 -0.02
N ILE A 211 -9.99 9.68 -0.38
CA ILE A 211 -10.41 8.81 -1.48
C ILE A 211 -11.57 7.92 -1.05
N GLN A 212 -11.39 7.21 0.06
CA GLN A 212 -12.37 6.25 0.56
C GLN A 212 -12.20 6.04 2.06
N MET A 213 -13.31 5.78 2.74
CA MET A 213 -13.32 5.19 4.06
C MET A 213 -13.67 3.71 3.95
N VAL A 214 -12.81 2.86 4.49
CA VAL A 214 -13.00 1.41 4.53
C VAL A 214 -13.49 1.05 5.94
N PRO A 215 -14.73 0.64 6.11
CA PRO A 215 -15.27 0.27 7.42
C PRO A 215 -14.62 -1.01 7.93
N ARG A 216 -14.58 -1.16 9.26
CA ARG A 216 -14.23 -2.44 9.87
C ARG A 216 -15.37 -3.43 9.63
N SER A 217 -15.03 -4.63 9.16
CA SER A 217 -16.01 -5.63 8.79
C SER A 217 -15.54 -7.05 9.14
N ASP A 218 -16.46 -7.87 9.61
CA ASP A 218 -16.22 -9.30 9.89
C ASP A 218 -15.92 -10.09 8.62
N TYR A 219 -16.35 -9.61 7.45
CA TYR A 219 -16.03 -10.25 6.18
C TYR A 219 -14.53 -10.32 5.92
N VAL A 220 -13.76 -9.33 6.39
CA VAL A 220 -12.29 -9.33 6.27
C VAL A 220 -11.72 -10.53 7.03
N GLN A 221 -12.05 -10.70 8.31
CA GLN A 221 -11.57 -11.82 9.10
C GLN A 221 -12.04 -13.17 8.53
N LYS A 222 -13.30 -13.27 8.13
CA LYS A 222 -13.87 -14.48 7.54
C LYS A 222 -13.19 -14.88 6.23
N SER A 223 -12.81 -13.92 5.39
CA SER A 223 -12.09 -14.17 4.14
C SER A 223 -10.64 -14.58 4.41
N GLU A 224 -9.95 -13.92 5.33
CA GLU A 224 -8.58 -14.26 5.74
C GLU A 224 -8.47 -15.68 6.29
N LEU A 225 -9.45 -16.14 7.10
CA LEU A 225 -9.52 -17.53 7.57
C LEU A 225 -9.67 -18.56 6.43
N GLN A 226 -10.17 -18.15 5.26
CA GLN A 226 -10.23 -18.98 4.06
C GLN A 226 -8.99 -18.82 3.17
N GLY A 227 -8.01 -18.00 3.57
CA GLY A 227 -6.86 -17.65 2.75
C GLY A 227 -7.23 -16.80 1.53
N LYS A 228 -8.32 -16.05 1.56
CA LYS A 228 -8.89 -15.30 0.44
C LYS A 228 -9.05 -13.82 0.74
N THR A 229 -9.17 -13.03 -0.31
CA THR A 229 -9.65 -11.65 -0.20
C THR A 229 -11.17 -11.63 -0.01
N VAL A 230 -11.73 -10.51 0.48
CA VAL A 230 -13.19 -10.32 0.54
C VAL A 230 -13.81 -10.38 -0.87
N ILE A 231 -13.12 -9.82 -1.85
CA ILE A 231 -13.53 -9.85 -3.26
C ILE A 231 -13.70 -11.28 -3.77
N GLU A 232 -12.80 -12.20 -3.41
CA GLU A 232 -12.88 -13.59 -3.83
C GLU A 232 -13.91 -14.39 -3.04
N ALA A 233 -13.95 -14.20 -1.70
CA ALA A 233 -14.77 -15.04 -0.82
C ALA A 233 -16.22 -14.56 -0.71
N PHE A 234 -16.44 -13.25 -0.82
CA PHE A 234 -17.74 -12.60 -0.55
C PHE A 234 -18.00 -11.44 -1.50
N SER A 235 -17.93 -11.72 -2.82
CA SER A 235 -18.01 -10.72 -3.89
C SER A 235 -19.27 -9.85 -3.88
N GLU A 236 -20.38 -10.34 -3.32
CA GLU A 236 -21.67 -9.64 -3.25
C GLU A 236 -21.89 -8.92 -1.90
N SER A 237 -20.88 -8.91 -1.02
CA SER A 237 -20.99 -8.25 0.28
C SER A 237 -20.83 -6.74 0.17
N GLU A 238 -21.45 -6.00 1.09
CA GLU A 238 -21.24 -4.56 1.24
C GLU A 238 -19.74 -4.20 1.37
N GLN A 239 -18.96 -5.06 2.00
CA GLN A 239 -17.53 -4.85 2.14
C GLN A 239 -16.79 -5.00 0.80
N ALA A 240 -17.22 -5.91 -0.07
CA ALA A 240 -16.66 -6.02 -1.43
C ALA A 240 -17.00 -4.78 -2.25
N GLU A 241 -18.21 -4.24 -2.14
CA GLU A 241 -18.61 -3.01 -2.80
C GLU A 241 -17.69 -1.83 -2.43
N VAL A 242 -17.34 -1.69 -1.14
CA VAL A 242 -16.37 -0.68 -0.69
C VAL A 242 -15.02 -0.80 -1.40
N TYR A 243 -14.51 -2.01 -1.61
CA TYR A 243 -13.24 -2.22 -2.33
C TYR A 243 -13.37 -2.00 -3.83
N PHE A 244 -14.50 -2.34 -4.45
CA PHE A 244 -14.78 -1.98 -5.85
C PHE A 244 -14.85 -0.46 -6.03
N GLU A 245 -15.53 0.26 -5.15
CA GLU A 245 -15.55 1.72 -5.16
C GLU A 245 -14.15 2.32 -5.00
N LEU A 246 -13.33 1.78 -4.09
CA LEU A 246 -11.94 2.19 -3.92
C LEU A 246 -11.16 2.01 -5.22
N ALA A 247 -11.30 0.86 -5.88
CA ALA A 247 -10.65 0.57 -7.15
C ALA A 247 -11.08 1.56 -8.24
N HIS A 248 -12.39 1.82 -8.37
CA HIS A 248 -12.92 2.82 -9.31
C HIS A 248 -12.36 4.22 -9.03
N LYS A 249 -12.34 4.65 -7.77
CA LYS A 249 -11.80 5.97 -7.40
C LYS A 249 -10.32 6.08 -7.70
N ILE A 250 -9.53 5.05 -7.44
CA ILE A 250 -8.09 5.02 -7.74
C ILE A 250 -7.85 5.05 -9.25
N ILE A 251 -8.54 4.21 -10.05
CA ILE A 251 -8.35 4.19 -11.51
C ILE A 251 -8.64 5.57 -12.12
N ASN A 252 -9.72 6.21 -11.68
CA ASN A 252 -10.18 7.48 -12.22
C ASN A 252 -9.43 8.70 -11.63
N ASN A 253 -8.65 8.51 -10.56
CA ASN A 253 -7.89 9.60 -9.96
C ASN A 253 -6.67 9.94 -10.83
N LYS A 254 -6.73 11.11 -11.46
CA LYS A 254 -5.62 11.69 -12.24
C LYS A 254 -4.87 12.79 -11.47
N ASN A 255 -5.39 13.17 -10.31
CA ASN A 255 -4.84 14.26 -9.52
C ASN A 255 -3.75 13.76 -8.58
N LYS A 256 -2.67 14.51 -8.48
CA LYS A 256 -1.52 14.20 -7.64
C LYS A 256 -1.07 15.46 -6.92
N PHE A 257 -0.85 15.34 -5.61
CA PHE A 257 -0.65 16.49 -4.74
C PHE A 257 0.70 16.44 -4.03
N ILE A 258 1.27 17.60 -3.76
CA ILE A 258 2.30 17.77 -2.74
C ILE A 258 1.56 18.04 -1.44
N PRO A 259 1.69 17.18 -0.43
CA PRO A 259 0.94 17.34 0.81
C PRO A 259 1.48 18.48 1.67
N GLU A 260 0.64 19.04 2.54
CA GLU A 260 1.09 19.74 3.73
C GLU A 260 1.36 18.74 4.87
N PHE A 261 1.87 19.23 5.99
CA PHE A 261 2.07 18.44 7.21
C PHE A 261 1.72 19.28 8.45
N LEU A 262 1.40 18.61 9.54
CA LEU A 262 0.99 19.23 10.78
C LEU A 262 2.13 19.23 11.80
N SER A 263 2.21 20.28 12.60
CA SER A 263 3.00 20.28 13.83
C SER A 263 2.39 19.31 14.85
N LYS A 264 3.18 18.89 15.84
CA LYS A 264 2.69 18.03 16.93
C LYS A 264 1.50 18.67 17.68
N GLN A 265 1.51 20.01 17.82
CA GLN A 265 0.43 20.73 18.51
C GLN A 265 -0.86 20.72 17.69
N GLU A 266 -0.79 20.91 16.37
CA GLU A 266 -1.96 20.85 15.48
C GLU A 266 -2.54 19.43 15.44
N LEU A 267 -1.70 18.40 15.39
CA LEU A 267 -2.13 17.01 15.43
C LEU A 267 -2.86 16.64 16.74
N LEU A 268 -2.36 17.15 17.88
CA LEU A 268 -3.01 16.98 19.18
C LEU A 268 -4.34 17.74 19.26
N LYS A 269 -4.38 18.96 18.72
CA LYS A 269 -5.63 19.75 18.67
C LYS A 269 -6.73 19.06 17.86
N LEU A 270 -6.38 18.45 16.74
CA LEU A 270 -7.33 17.68 15.91
C LEU A 270 -8.10 16.65 16.74
N LEU A 271 -7.44 15.99 17.70
CA LEU A 271 -8.05 14.98 18.55
C LEU A 271 -8.75 15.56 19.79
N THR A 272 -8.33 16.71 20.30
CA THR A 272 -8.85 17.32 21.54
C THR A 272 -10.04 18.22 21.32
N ILE A 273 -10.22 18.80 20.13
CA ILE A 273 -11.41 19.60 19.79
C ILE A 273 -12.67 18.74 19.93
N GLU A 274 -12.56 17.46 19.62
CA GLU A 274 -13.70 16.52 19.66
C GLU A 274 -13.91 15.89 21.04
N SER A 275 -12.87 15.76 21.86
CA SER A 275 -13.03 15.28 23.26
C SER A 275 -13.82 16.25 24.15
N LYS A 276 -13.87 17.55 23.80
CA LYS A 276 -14.70 18.53 24.52
C LYS A 276 -16.19 18.44 24.22
N VAL A 277 -16.58 17.87 23.08
CA VAL A 277 -17.98 17.62 22.72
C VAL A 277 -18.54 16.39 23.46
N LEU A 278 -17.67 15.47 23.90
CA LEU A 278 -18.10 14.28 24.67
C LEU A 278 -18.11 14.51 26.18
N ALA A 279 -17.62 15.67 26.67
CA ALA A 279 -17.58 16.01 28.10
C ALA A 279 -18.74 16.94 28.53
N ASN A 280 -19.66 17.28 27.64
CA ASN A 280 -20.92 17.96 27.87
C ASN A 280 -22.09 17.05 27.42
#